data_1202d0f71b4566894d99a39116ccb111
#
_entry.id   1202d0f71b4566894d99a39116ccb111
#
_cell.length_a   1.000
_cell.length_b   1.000
_cell.length_c   1.000
_cell.angle_alpha   90.00
_cell.angle_beta   90.00
_cell.angle_gamma   90.00
#
_symmetry.space_group_name_H-M   'P 1'
#
loop_
_entity.id
_entity.type
_entity.pdbx_description
1 polymer ?
#
loop_
_entity_poly.entity_id
_entity_poly.type
_entity_poly.pdbx_seq_one_letter_code
_entity_poly.pdbx_strand_id
1 'polypeptide(L)' 'MNLDIKLHKVDLPDDLTFSDKIAIDCEFMGLNVERDRLCLVQISGGNNDAHIIQLDKESYNAPNLKKLLTDKNINKIF' A
#
# COMPACT_ATOMS: atom_id res chain seq x y z
N MET A 1 -12.96 4.75 -18.91
CA MET A 1 -11.73 4.92 -18.12
C MET A 1 -11.32 3.58 -17.56
N ASN A 2 -10.13 3.15 -17.84
CA ASN A 2 -9.63 1.86 -17.35
C ASN A 2 -8.69 2.09 -16.18
N LEU A 3 -9.04 1.50 -15.03
CA LEU A 3 -8.17 1.50 -13.86
C LEU A 3 -7.24 0.29 -13.97
N ASP A 4 -5.95 0.54 -13.90
CA ASP A 4 -4.94 -0.51 -13.91
C ASP A 4 -4.60 -0.89 -12.47
N ILE A 5 -5.03 -2.08 -12.07
CA ILE A 5 -4.84 -2.57 -10.69
C ILE A 5 -3.74 -3.61 -10.71
N LYS A 6 -2.73 -3.40 -9.87
CA LYS A 6 -1.60 -4.31 -9.73
C LYS A 6 -1.51 -4.84 -8.31
N LEU A 7 -1.47 -6.15 -8.17
CA LEU A 7 -1.35 -6.81 -6.87
C LEU A 7 0.11 -7.16 -6.62
N HIS A 8 0.61 -6.75 -5.47
CA HIS A 8 1.95 -7.08 -5.00
C HIS A 8 1.84 -7.87 -3.72
N LYS A 9 2.59 -8.95 -3.62
CA LYS A 9 2.60 -9.78 -2.41
C LYS A 9 3.78 -9.39 -1.55
N VAL A 10 3.54 -9.21 -0.27
CA VAL A 10 4.51 -8.91 0.79
C VAL A 10 4.99 -7.46 0.75
N ASP A 11 5.42 -6.94 -0.39
CA ASP A 11 5.99 -5.60 -0.47
C ASP A 11 5.85 -5.03 -1.88
N LEU A 12 6.15 -3.74 -2.03
CA LEU A 12 6.24 -3.07 -3.32
C LEU A 12 7.55 -3.45 -4.04
N PRO A 13 7.56 -3.44 -5.39
CA PRO A 13 8.80 -3.63 -6.13
C PRO A 13 9.82 -2.52 -5.86
N ASP A 14 11.11 -2.84 -5.96
CA ASP A 14 12.19 -1.89 -5.72
C ASP A 14 12.22 -0.73 -6.71
N ASP A 15 11.78 -0.99 -7.94
CA ASP A 15 11.86 -0.04 -9.04
C ASP A 15 10.61 0.83 -9.18
N LEU A 16 9.65 0.66 -8.30
CA LEU A 16 8.39 1.42 -8.37
C LEU A 16 8.57 2.79 -7.73
N THR A 17 8.21 3.83 -8.48
CA THR A 17 8.26 5.19 -7.99
C THR A 17 6.88 5.84 -8.04
N PHE A 18 6.64 6.78 -7.15
CA PHE A 18 5.39 7.51 -7.08
C PHE A 18 5.64 9.01 -7.23
N SER A 19 4.58 9.72 -7.62
CA SER A 19 4.62 11.18 -7.64
C SER A 19 4.64 11.72 -6.20
N ASP A 20 4.62 13.04 -6.08
CA ASP A 20 4.70 13.71 -4.77
C ASP A 20 3.43 13.62 -3.94
N LYS A 21 2.38 13.03 -4.46
CA LYS A 21 1.10 12.88 -3.76
C LYS A 21 0.50 11.51 -4.03
N ILE A 22 0.14 10.79 -2.98
CA ILE A 22 -0.49 9.48 -3.09
C ILE A 22 -1.67 9.38 -2.14
N ALA A 23 -2.66 8.58 -2.53
CA ALA A 23 -3.79 8.23 -1.67
C ALA A 23 -3.57 6.81 -1.14
N ILE A 24 -3.84 6.62 0.14
CA ILE A 24 -3.61 5.34 0.82
C ILE A 24 -4.89 4.90 1.51
N ASP A 25 -5.27 3.66 1.30
CA ASP A 25 -6.39 3.02 1.98
C ASP A 25 -5.94 1.67 2.51
N CYS A 26 -6.47 1.27 3.66
CA CYS A 26 -6.06 0.04 4.33
C CYS A 26 -7.29 -0.83 4.60
N GLU A 27 -7.13 -2.13 4.37
CA GLU A 27 -8.17 -3.11 4.59
C GLU A 27 -7.71 -4.13 5.62
N PHE A 28 -8.57 -4.39 6.61
CA PHE A 28 -8.33 -5.42 7.61
C PHE A 28 -9.08 -6.69 7.25
N MET A 29 -8.56 -7.82 7.71
CA MET A 29 -9.21 -9.09 7.50
C MET A 29 -10.19 -9.34 8.65
N GLY A 30 -11.47 -9.03 8.43
CA GLY A 30 -12.53 -9.24 9.40
C GLY A 30 -12.89 -8.00 10.19
N LEU A 31 -13.70 -8.18 11.24
CA LEU A 31 -14.30 -7.10 12.00
C LEU A 31 -13.67 -6.88 13.39
N ASN A 32 -12.83 -7.80 13.84
CA ASN A 32 -12.22 -7.71 15.15
C ASN A 32 -10.80 -7.19 15.06
N VAL A 33 -10.60 -5.93 15.42
CA VAL A 33 -9.31 -5.24 15.29
C VAL A 33 -8.22 -5.88 16.16
N GLU A 34 -8.59 -6.47 17.29
CA GLU A 34 -7.62 -7.14 18.17
C GLU A 34 -7.10 -8.45 17.59
N ARG A 35 -7.98 -9.19 16.90
CA ARG A 35 -7.65 -10.49 16.32
C ARG A 35 -7.24 -10.37 14.86
N ASP A 36 -7.92 -9.48 14.13
CA ASP A 36 -7.77 -9.37 12.68
C ASP A 36 -6.72 -8.33 12.36
N ARG A 37 -5.71 -8.76 11.61
CA ARG A 37 -4.58 -7.91 11.28
C ARG A 37 -4.79 -7.20 9.95
N LEU A 38 -4.15 -6.05 9.80
CA LEU A 38 -4.07 -5.36 8.53
C LEU A 38 -3.45 -6.30 7.49
N CYS A 39 -4.16 -6.54 6.39
CA CYS A 39 -3.66 -7.46 5.37
C CYS A 39 -3.48 -6.84 4.00
N LEU A 40 -4.22 -5.75 3.69
CA LEU A 40 -4.12 -5.09 2.39
C LEU A 40 -3.89 -3.61 2.57
N VAL A 41 -2.98 -3.07 1.76
CA VAL A 41 -2.75 -1.63 1.64
C VAL A 41 -2.93 -1.27 0.17
N GLN A 42 -3.79 -0.30 -0.10
CA GLN A 42 -4.02 0.18 -1.46
C GLN A 42 -3.41 1.57 -1.62
N ILE A 43 -2.64 1.75 -2.68
CA ILE A 43 -1.97 3.01 -2.97
C ILE A 43 -2.31 3.44 -4.39
N SER A 44 -2.72 4.70 -4.53
CA SER A 44 -2.99 5.30 -5.84
C SER A 44 -2.21 6.59 -5.99
N GLY A 45 -1.49 6.73 -7.09
CA GLY A 45 -0.71 7.93 -7.40
C GLY A 45 -1.43 8.93 -8.28
N GLY A 46 -2.71 8.70 -8.57
CA GLY A 46 -3.49 9.63 -9.39
C GLY A 46 -3.41 9.40 -10.89
N ASN A 47 -2.77 8.34 -11.35
CA ASN A 47 -2.55 8.06 -12.77
C ASN A 47 -3.42 6.89 -13.26
N ASN A 48 -4.59 6.69 -12.70
CA ASN A 48 -5.44 5.54 -12.98
C ASN A 48 -4.81 4.20 -12.60
N ASP A 49 -3.71 4.23 -11.88
CA ASP A 49 -3.06 3.04 -11.35
C ASP A 49 -3.42 2.86 -9.90
N ALA A 50 -3.71 1.63 -9.51
CA ALA A 50 -3.88 1.27 -8.11
C ALA A 50 -2.96 0.11 -7.80
N HIS A 51 -2.21 0.22 -6.71
CA HIS A 51 -1.30 -0.81 -6.24
C HIS A 51 -1.84 -1.37 -4.94
N ILE A 52 -2.06 -2.68 -4.90
CA ILE A 52 -2.54 -3.36 -3.70
C ILE A 52 -1.40 -4.22 -3.17
N ILE A 53 -1.02 -4.00 -1.93
CA ILE A 53 0.04 -4.76 -1.28
C ILE A 53 -0.62 -5.71 -0.27
N GLN A 54 -0.45 -7.00 -0.48
CA GLN A 54 -0.91 -8.01 0.45
C GLN A 54 0.23 -8.30 1.44
N LEU A 55 0.09 -7.79 2.66
CA LEU A 55 1.13 -7.92 3.67
C LEU A 55 1.21 -9.34 4.20
N ASP A 56 2.43 -9.73 4.62
CA ASP A 56 2.64 -10.98 5.32
C ASP A 56 2.07 -10.85 6.72
N LYS A 57 1.12 -11.71 7.06
CA LYS A 57 0.42 -11.67 8.34
C LYS A 57 1.31 -11.95 9.53
N GLU A 58 2.42 -12.62 9.33
CA GLU A 58 3.31 -13.01 10.43
C GLU A 58 4.38 -11.97 10.71
N SER A 59 4.95 -11.36 9.66
CA SER A 59 6.10 -10.50 9.84
C SER A 59 5.84 -9.03 9.56
N TYR A 60 4.88 -8.70 8.69
CA TYR A 60 4.69 -7.33 8.18
C TYR A 60 5.97 -6.72 7.62
N ASN A 61 6.86 -7.55 7.12
CA ASN A 61 8.14 -7.08 6.61
C ASN A 61 7.98 -6.56 5.18
N ALA A 62 7.81 -5.24 5.05
CA ALA A 62 7.61 -4.57 3.77
C ALA A 62 8.50 -3.31 3.72
N PRO A 63 9.81 -3.48 3.50
CA PRO A 63 10.75 -2.35 3.58
C PRO A 63 10.48 -1.27 2.55
N ASN A 64 10.05 -1.61 1.33
CA ASN A 64 9.77 -0.62 0.30
C ASN A 64 8.51 0.17 0.62
N LEU A 65 7.48 -0.48 1.12
CA LEU A 65 6.28 0.20 1.60
C LEU A 65 6.61 1.13 2.76
N LYS A 66 7.40 0.67 3.71
CA LYS A 66 7.82 1.48 4.85
C LYS A 66 8.61 2.72 4.39
N LYS A 67 9.49 2.55 3.42
CA LYS A 67 10.26 3.65 2.86
C LYS A 67 9.35 4.69 2.22
N LEU A 68 8.33 4.26 1.50
CA LEU A 68 7.34 5.14 0.90
C LEU A 68 6.57 5.92 1.96
N LEU A 69 6.11 5.22 3.00
CA LEU A 69 5.29 5.83 4.06
C LEU A 69 6.08 6.84 4.90
N THR A 70 7.38 6.70 4.98
CA THR A 70 8.24 7.60 5.74
C THR A 70 8.92 8.67 4.90
N ASP A 71 8.71 8.68 3.59
CA ASP A 71 9.31 9.67 2.70
C ASP A 71 8.62 11.02 2.88
N LYS A 72 9.37 12.00 3.37
CA LYS A 72 8.84 13.32 3.67
C LYS A 72 8.51 14.14 2.42
N ASN A 73 9.04 13.75 1.27
CA ASN A 73 8.80 14.43 0.00
C ASN A 73 7.50 14.01 -0.67
N ILE A 74 6.82 13.01 -0.12
CA ILE A 74 5.57 12.50 -0.66
C ILE A 74 4.45 12.77 0.31
N ASN A 75 3.42 13.48 -0.14
CA ASN A 75 2.19 13.71 0.63
C ASN A 75 1.30 12.48 0.58
N LYS A 76 0.90 11.99 1.74
CA LYS A 76 0.02 10.83 1.85
C LYS A 76 -1.36 11.30 2.30
N ILE A 77 -2.39 10.89 1.57
CA ILE A 77 -3.78 11.19 1.87
C ILE A 77 -4.46 9.90 2.30
N PHE A 78 -4.96 9.90 3.50
CA PHE A 78 -5.64 8.73 4.07
C PHE A 78 -7.15 8.88 4.03
#